data_c737ef8da6f2c6db9144b8985f913a9e
#
_entry.id   c737ef8da6f2c6db9144b8985f913a9e
#
_cell.length_a   1.000
_cell.length_b   1.000
_cell.length_c   1.000
_cell.angle_alpha   90.00
_cell.angle_beta   90.00
_cell.angle_gamma   90.00
#
_symmetry.space_group_name_H-M   'P 1'
#
loop_
_entity.id
_entity.type
_entity.pdbx_description
1 polymer ?
#
loop_
_entity_poly.entity_id
_entity_poly.type
_entity_poly.pdbx_seq_one_letter_code
_entity_poly.pdbx_strand_id
1 'polypeptide(L)'
;MRSNPTFKGRLTIASGRLATTVNTNINIAGPISYSTKNGNDALGLIAEDSIILSPYAAPTTSSFTLEVDAAVIATNGNVNFPSNYSFSNQTCTRGYISPNQKLSFYGSIAVRQTWTWSWLWNNHCGDNVYDSSSGYYISGFKYNTTSYDYNLYYNPPPSFPLTSSYNFLSWREVLVSP
;
A
#
# COMPACT_ATOMS: atom_id res chain seq x y z
N MET A 1 9.67 1.15 -25.27
CA MET A 1 9.32 1.23 -23.83
C MET A 1 7.89 1.75 -23.75
N ARG A 2 6.99 1.08 -23.10
CA ARG A 2 5.65 1.65 -22.82
C ARG A 2 5.84 2.65 -21.70
N SER A 3 5.46 3.91 -21.91
CA SER A 3 5.38 4.89 -20.83
C SER A 3 4.34 4.39 -19.82
N ASN A 4 4.68 4.45 -18.53
CA ASN A 4 3.68 4.17 -17.49
C ASN A 4 2.52 5.17 -17.67
N PRO A 5 1.27 4.70 -17.66
CA PRO A 5 0.14 5.62 -17.70
C PRO A 5 0.17 6.50 -16.46
N THR A 6 0.02 7.80 -16.66
CA THR A 6 -0.06 8.77 -15.56
C THR A 6 -1.51 9.12 -15.27
N PHE A 7 -1.86 9.19 -14.01
CA PHE A 7 -3.16 9.69 -13.55
C PHE A 7 -3.14 11.23 -13.53
N LYS A 8 -4.18 11.81 -14.10
CA LYS A 8 -4.35 13.27 -14.10
C LYS A 8 -5.73 13.62 -13.59
N GLY A 9 -5.79 14.54 -12.65
CA GLY A 9 -7.02 15.02 -12.05
C GLY A 9 -7.24 14.52 -10.62
N ARG A 10 -8.49 14.57 -10.18
CA ARG A 10 -8.85 14.30 -8.78
C ARG A 10 -10.02 13.35 -8.73
N LEU A 11 -9.85 12.20 -8.05
CA LEU A 11 -10.84 11.14 -8.00
C LEU A 11 -10.75 10.37 -6.66
N THR A 12 -11.90 9.92 -6.18
CA THR A 12 -11.96 8.91 -5.11
C THR A 12 -12.70 7.68 -5.63
N ILE A 13 -12.10 6.52 -5.42
CA ILE A 13 -12.67 5.21 -5.72
C ILE A 13 -12.95 4.52 -4.39
N ALA A 14 -14.21 4.14 -4.18
CA ALA A 14 -14.59 3.38 -2.99
C ALA A 14 -15.09 1.99 -3.39
N SER A 15 -14.64 0.98 -2.64
CA SER A 15 -15.13 -0.39 -2.72
C SER A 15 -15.85 -0.72 -1.42
N GLY A 16 -17.16 -0.89 -1.49
CA GLY A 16 -18.01 -1.20 -0.35
C GLY A 16 -19.15 -2.13 -0.73
N ARG A 17 -19.66 -2.89 0.22
CA ARG A 17 -20.79 -3.79 0.02
C ARG A 17 -22.10 -3.10 0.36
N LEU A 18 -23.09 -3.35 -0.46
CA LEU A 18 -24.44 -2.82 -0.22
C LEU A 18 -25.30 -3.73 0.69
N ALA A 19 -25.04 -5.03 0.77
CA ALA A 19 -25.85 -5.97 1.56
C ALA A 19 -25.31 -7.41 1.67
N THR A 20 -24.01 -7.71 1.67
CA THR A 20 -23.56 -9.11 1.68
C THR A 20 -22.45 -9.38 2.69
N THR A 21 -22.21 -10.68 2.94
CA THR A 21 -21.14 -11.18 3.82
C THR A 21 -19.76 -11.22 3.15
N VAL A 22 -19.62 -10.70 1.94
CA VAL A 22 -18.36 -10.73 1.19
C VAL A 22 -17.56 -9.46 1.44
N ASN A 23 -16.32 -9.60 1.88
CA ASN A 23 -15.40 -8.50 2.05
C ASN A 23 -15.01 -7.89 0.68
N THR A 24 -14.99 -6.57 0.59
CA THR A 24 -14.67 -5.88 -0.64
C THR A 24 -13.29 -5.22 -0.56
N ASN A 25 -12.40 -5.69 -1.45
CA ASN A 25 -11.03 -5.22 -1.56
C ASN A 25 -10.83 -4.30 -2.76
N ILE A 26 -9.78 -3.50 -2.71
CA ILE A 26 -9.21 -2.85 -3.89
C ILE A 26 -7.87 -3.52 -4.19
N ASN A 27 -7.71 -4.02 -5.43
CA ASN A 27 -6.44 -4.59 -5.87
C ASN A 27 -5.71 -3.61 -6.78
N ILE A 28 -4.51 -3.21 -6.39
CA ILE A 28 -3.61 -2.40 -7.21
C ILE A 28 -2.79 -3.36 -8.08
N ALA A 29 -3.13 -3.44 -9.36
CA ALA A 29 -2.55 -4.41 -10.30
C ALA A 29 -1.44 -3.84 -11.19
N GLY A 30 -1.07 -2.59 -11.02
CA GLY A 30 -0.01 -1.93 -11.80
C GLY A 30 0.34 -0.56 -11.23
N PRO A 31 1.24 0.17 -11.88
CA PRO A 31 1.65 1.48 -11.43
C PRO A 31 0.49 2.49 -11.49
N ILE A 32 0.47 3.37 -10.50
CA ILE A 32 -0.41 4.52 -10.41
C ILE A 32 0.50 5.71 -10.16
N SER A 33 0.82 6.48 -11.19
CA SER A 33 1.69 7.64 -11.04
C SER A 33 0.91 8.91 -11.33
N TYR A 34 1.02 9.92 -10.47
CA TYR A 34 0.45 11.23 -10.76
C TYR A 34 1.16 11.89 -11.95
N SER A 35 0.41 12.61 -12.76
CA SER A 35 0.99 13.45 -13.82
C SER A 35 1.82 14.58 -13.23
N THR A 36 1.37 15.10 -12.08
CA THR A 36 2.10 16.13 -11.32
C THR A 36 1.98 15.86 -9.82
N LYS A 37 3.03 16.13 -9.06
CA LYS A 37 3.05 16.00 -7.58
C LYS A 37 2.94 17.36 -6.89
N ASN A 38 2.20 18.29 -7.47
CA ASN A 38 2.00 19.66 -6.97
C ASN A 38 0.63 19.91 -6.35
N GLY A 39 -0.16 18.84 -6.12
CA GLY A 39 -1.51 18.92 -5.56
C GLY A 39 -2.65 19.07 -6.59
N ASN A 40 -2.34 19.15 -7.88
CA ASN A 40 -3.36 19.14 -8.92
C ASN A 40 -3.97 17.75 -9.16
N ASP A 41 -3.17 16.72 -8.94
CA ASP A 41 -3.59 15.34 -9.06
C ASP A 41 -3.73 14.72 -7.66
N ALA A 42 -4.85 14.02 -7.40
CA ALA A 42 -5.10 13.37 -6.14
C ALA A 42 -6.05 12.19 -6.32
N LEU A 43 -5.59 10.99 -5.99
CA LEU A 43 -6.37 9.76 -6.01
C LEU A 43 -6.62 9.28 -4.58
N GLY A 44 -7.90 9.09 -4.24
CA GLY A 44 -8.32 8.42 -3.01
C GLY A 44 -8.77 6.99 -3.31
N LEU A 45 -8.29 6.03 -2.54
CA LEU A 45 -8.74 4.63 -2.59
C LEU A 45 -9.29 4.25 -1.21
N ILE A 46 -10.56 3.88 -1.15
CA ILE A 46 -11.23 3.51 0.09
C ILE A 46 -11.78 2.10 -0.06
N ALA A 47 -11.20 1.14 0.66
CA ALA A 47 -11.69 -0.23 0.70
C ALA A 47 -12.41 -0.49 2.01
N GLU A 48 -13.58 -1.16 1.96
CA GLU A 48 -14.26 -1.63 3.17
C GLU A 48 -13.41 -2.65 3.92
N ASP A 49 -12.70 -3.53 3.20
CA ASP A 49 -11.77 -4.47 3.81
C ASP A 49 -10.32 -4.03 3.53
N SER A 50 -9.67 -4.56 2.51
CA SER A 50 -8.23 -4.38 2.31
C SER A 50 -7.88 -3.72 0.98
N ILE A 51 -6.75 -3.03 0.95
CA ILE A 51 -6.10 -2.58 -0.27
C ILE A 51 -4.87 -3.45 -0.49
N ILE A 52 -4.89 -4.19 -1.59
CA ILE A 52 -3.92 -5.26 -1.87
C ILE A 52 -3.06 -4.84 -3.06
N LEU A 53 -1.76 -4.80 -2.87
CA LEU A 53 -0.81 -4.66 -3.96
C LEU A 53 -0.61 -6.02 -4.63
N SER A 54 -1.06 -6.15 -5.87
CA SER A 54 -1.00 -7.43 -6.59
C SER A 54 0.43 -7.98 -6.69
N PRO A 55 0.65 -9.27 -6.45
CA PRO A 55 1.95 -9.91 -6.63
C PRO A 55 2.54 -9.79 -8.03
N TYR A 56 1.70 -9.49 -9.01
CA TYR A 56 2.08 -9.36 -10.42
C TYR A 56 2.02 -7.91 -10.94
N ALA A 57 1.86 -6.94 -10.04
CA ALA A 57 1.84 -5.53 -10.42
C ALA A 57 3.17 -5.03 -10.99
N ALA A 58 4.28 -5.72 -10.67
CA ALA A 58 5.61 -5.44 -11.18
C ALA A 58 6.18 -6.62 -11.96
N PRO A 59 6.93 -6.40 -13.06
CA PRO A 59 7.66 -7.46 -13.76
C PRO A 59 8.83 -7.95 -12.91
N THR A 60 9.20 -9.23 -13.07
CA THR A 60 10.31 -9.85 -12.32
C THR A 60 11.68 -9.71 -12.99
N THR A 61 11.71 -9.36 -14.27
CA THR A 61 12.89 -9.55 -15.13
C THR A 61 13.65 -8.27 -15.49
N SER A 62 13.22 -7.10 -14.99
CA SER A 62 13.84 -5.82 -15.38
C SER A 62 13.99 -4.89 -14.18
N SER A 63 14.87 -3.89 -14.34
CA SER A 63 14.87 -2.72 -13.47
C SER A 63 13.52 -2.04 -13.54
N PHE A 64 12.78 -2.04 -12.43
CA PHE A 64 11.42 -1.52 -12.37
C PHE A 64 11.12 -0.90 -11.00
N THR A 65 10.55 0.28 -11.02
CA THR A 65 9.97 0.87 -9.81
C THR A 65 8.46 0.85 -9.97
N LEU A 66 7.77 0.08 -9.12
CA LEU A 66 6.33 0.17 -9.01
C LEU A 66 5.99 1.44 -8.25
N GLU A 67 5.48 2.41 -8.96
CA GLU A 67 5.06 3.68 -8.37
C GLU A 67 3.56 3.60 -8.03
N VAL A 68 3.20 3.99 -6.81
CA VAL A 68 1.81 4.06 -6.34
C VAL A 68 1.61 5.40 -5.64
N ASP A 69 0.95 6.31 -6.34
CA ASP A 69 0.60 7.63 -5.84
C ASP A 69 -0.89 7.65 -5.48
N ALA A 70 -1.23 7.61 -4.19
CA ALA A 70 -2.61 7.61 -3.72
C ALA A 70 -2.72 7.89 -2.21
N ALA A 71 -3.85 8.46 -1.80
CA ALA A 71 -4.32 8.39 -0.42
C ALA A 71 -5.16 7.12 -0.25
N VAL A 72 -4.82 6.26 0.70
CA VAL A 72 -5.47 4.94 0.85
C VAL A 72 -6.06 4.74 2.24
N ILE A 73 -7.28 4.17 2.29
CA ILE A 73 -7.96 3.79 3.53
C ILE A 73 -8.45 2.35 3.41
N ALA A 74 -8.07 1.50 4.37
CA ALA A 74 -8.63 0.17 4.56
C ALA A 74 -9.40 0.15 5.90
N THR A 75 -10.74 0.14 5.85
CA THR A 75 -11.56 0.39 7.03
C THR A 75 -11.64 -0.80 7.99
N ASN A 76 -11.50 -2.03 7.51
CA ASN A 76 -11.56 -3.24 8.33
C ASN A 76 -10.34 -4.14 8.18
N GLY A 77 -9.59 -4.05 7.10
CA GLY A 77 -8.49 -4.94 6.78
C GLY A 77 -7.12 -4.26 6.76
N ASN A 78 -6.33 -4.63 5.76
CA ASN A 78 -4.93 -4.28 5.61
C ASN A 78 -4.66 -3.41 4.39
N VAL A 79 -3.52 -2.73 4.40
CA VAL A 79 -2.90 -2.18 3.19
C VAL A 79 -1.59 -2.91 2.98
N ASN A 80 -1.55 -3.90 2.08
CA ASN A 80 -0.41 -4.80 2.05
C ASN A 80 -0.09 -5.41 0.68
N PHE A 81 1.15 -5.89 0.57
CA PHE A 81 1.48 -6.96 -0.34
C PHE A 81 0.95 -8.28 0.28
N PRO A 82 0.17 -9.11 -0.44
CA PRO A 82 -0.51 -10.24 0.17
C PRO A 82 0.48 -11.30 0.68
N SER A 83 0.20 -11.82 1.85
CA SER A 83 0.85 -13.02 2.36
C SER A 83 -0.11 -14.19 2.16
N ASN A 84 -0.01 -14.89 1.04
CA ASN A 84 -0.81 -16.08 0.80
C ASN A 84 -0.13 -17.32 1.40
N TYR A 85 0.13 -17.27 2.70
CA TYR A 85 0.59 -18.46 3.40
C TYR A 85 -0.60 -19.36 3.72
N SER A 86 -0.71 -20.47 3.01
CA SER A 86 -1.56 -21.59 3.39
C SER A 86 -0.68 -22.72 3.89
N PHE A 87 -0.83 -23.09 5.14
CA PHE A 87 -0.11 -24.24 5.71
C PHE A 87 -0.37 -25.55 4.95
N SER A 88 -1.50 -25.64 4.25
CA SER A 88 -1.86 -26.83 3.48
C SER A 88 -1.22 -26.90 2.10
N ASN A 89 -0.92 -25.76 1.46
CA ASN A 89 -0.42 -25.71 0.08
C ASN A 89 0.93 -25.00 -0.09
N GLN A 90 1.55 -24.50 0.96
CA GLN A 90 2.85 -23.81 0.96
C GLN A 90 3.02 -22.76 -0.18
N THR A 91 1.97 -22.06 -0.52
CA THR A 91 2.01 -21.00 -1.53
C THR A 91 2.33 -19.67 -0.86
N CYS A 92 3.56 -19.22 -1.00
CA CYS A 92 3.93 -17.83 -0.69
C CYS A 92 3.89 -17.00 -1.97
N THR A 93 3.62 -15.73 -1.78
CA THR A 93 3.62 -14.79 -2.88
C THR A 93 5.03 -14.42 -3.32
N ARG A 94 5.13 -13.95 -4.54
CA ARG A 94 6.37 -13.54 -5.21
C ARG A 94 7.19 -12.55 -4.39
N GLY A 95 8.53 -12.71 -4.44
CA GLY A 95 9.47 -11.79 -3.83
C GLY A 95 10.20 -10.91 -4.86
N TYR A 96 10.46 -9.66 -4.48
CA TYR A 96 11.21 -8.66 -5.25
C TYR A 96 12.40 -8.19 -4.40
N ILE A 97 13.49 -8.97 -4.42
CA ILE A 97 14.67 -8.69 -3.60
C ILE A 97 15.80 -7.97 -4.33
N SER A 98 15.68 -7.77 -5.63
CA SER A 98 16.69 -7.04 -6.41
C SER A 98 16.63 -5.55 -6.13
N PRO A 99 17.77 -4.87 -5.97
CA PRO A 99 17.80 -3.41 -5.81
C PRO A 99 17.24 -2.66 -7.03
N ASN A 100 17.09 -3.35 -8.15
CA ASN A 100 16.50 -2.81 -9.37
C ASN A 100 14.98 -2.99 -9.45
N GLN A 101 14.39 -3.67 -8.47
CA GLN A 101 12.94 -3.89 -8.34
C GLN A 101 12.46 -3.25 -7.05
N LYS A 102 11.85 -2.09 -7.17
CA LYS A 102 11.49 -1.23 -6.04
C LYS A 102 10.00 -0.92 -6.03
N LEU A 103 9.50 -0.63 -4.84
CA LEU A 103 8.22 0.04 -4.64
C LEU A 103 8.47 1.49 -4.21
N SER A 104 7.79 2.43 -4.83
CA SER A 104 7.68 3.82 -4.38
C SER A 104 6.23 4.14 -4.10
N PHE A 105 5.88 4.33 -2.84
CA PHE A 105 4.56 4.78 -2.43
C PHE A 105 4.63 6.26 -2.06
N TYR A 106 3.76 7.07 -2.66
CA TYR A 106 3.63 8.48 -2.36
C TYR A 106 2.17 8.82 -2.06
N GLY A 107 1.86 9.28 -0.85
CA GLY A 107 0.49 9.55 -0.45
C GLY A 107 0.26 9.49 1.04
N SER A 108 -0.86 8.91 1.45
CA SER A 108 -1.19 8.64 2.87
C SER A 108 -1.79 7.26 3.03
N ILE A 109 -1.57 6.65 4.19
CA ILE A 109 -2.09 5.33 4.54
C ILE A 109 -2.85 5.43 5.85
N ALA A 110 -4.14 5.07 5.82
CA ALA A 110 -4.94 4.84 7.01
C ALA A 110 -5.46 3.41 6.98
N VAL A 111 -5.19 2.64 8.04
CA VAL A 111 -5.47 1.22 8.07
C VAL A 111 -5.88 0.79 9.47
N ARG A 112 -6.87 -0.11 9.54
CA ARG A 112 -7.30 -0.64 10.84
C ARG A 112 -6.38 -1.70 11.40
N GLN A 113 -5.82 -2.56 10.54
CA GLN A 113 -4.96 -3.66 10.96
C GLN A 113 -3.49 -3.35 10.68
N THR A 114 -2.93 -3.84 9.60
CA THR A 114 -1.51 -3.74 9.30
C THR A 114 -1.28 -3.18 7.91
N TRP A 115 -0.20 -2.38 7.75
CA TRP A 115 0.33 -2.12 6.42
C TRP A 115 1.75 -2.66 6.31
N THR A 116 2.04 -3.31 5.18
CA THR A 116 3.38 -3.82 4.88
C THR A 116 3.57 -4.06 3.39
N TRP A 117 4.78 -3.82 2.92
CA TRP A 117 5.16 -4.07 1.53
C TRP A 117 5.95 -5.35 1.35
N SER A 118 6.32 -6.04 2.45
CA SER A 118 7.07 -7.30 2.41
C SER A 118 6.85 -8.14 3.67
N TRP A 119 7.03 -9.45 3.52
CA TRP A 119 6.96 -10.44 4.58
C TRP A 119 8.24 -11.27 4.60
N LEU A 120 8.71 -11.59 5.79
CA LEU A 120 9.89 -12.41 6.02
C LEU A 120 9.48 -13.83 6.44
N TRP A 121 10.10 -14.82 5.83
CA TRP A 121 9.82 -16.23 6.07
C TRP A 121 11.10 -17.00 6.34
N ASN A 122 11.05 -17.97 7.26
CA ASN A 122 12.19 -18.87 7.52
C ASN A 122 12.37 -19.92 6.42
N ASN A 123 11.32 -20.24 5.68
CA ASN A 123 11.32 -21.32 4.71
C ASN A 123 10.95 -20.83 3.31
N HIS A 124 11.48 -21.55 2.31
CA HIS A 124 11.06 -21.39 0.92
C HIS A 124 9.60 -21.86 0.75
N CYS A 125 8.80 -21.04 0.11
CA CYS A 125 7.43 -21.38 -0.30
C CYS A 125 7.04 -20.59 -1.56
N GLY A 126 6.44 -21.28 -2.52
CA GLY A 126 5.98 -20.64 -3.78
C GLY A 126 7.06 -19.80 -4.46
N ASP A 127 6.73 -18.56 -4.76
CA ASP A 127 7.60 -17.62 -5.50
C ASP A 127 8.38 -16.65 -4.57
N ASN A 128 8.48 -16.93 -3.27
CA ASN A 128 9.31 -16.09 -2.41
C ASN A 128 10.80 -16.30 -2.73
N VAL A 129 11.63 -15.33 -2.45
CA VAL A 129 13.03 -15.33 -2.85
C VAL A 129 13.93 -15.19 -1.62
N TYR A 130 14.97 -16.07 -1.55
CA TYR A 130 15.95 -16.00 -0.48
C TYR A 130 16.85 -14.75 -0.61
N ASP A 131 16.94 -14.02 0.49
CA ASP A 131 17.83 -12.88 0.62
C ASP A 131 19.00 -13.20 1.54
N SER A 132 20.18 -13.37 0.96
CA SER A 132 21.40 -13.71 1.69
C SER A 132 21.85 -12.65 2.70
N SER A 133 21.44 -11.40 2.53
CA SER A 133 21.80 -10.32 3.44
C SER A 133 21.01 -10.32 4.73
N SER A 134 19.76 -10.76 4.68
CA SER A 134 18.88 -10.88 5.86
C SER A 134 18.83 -12.30 6.43
N GLY A 135 19.15 -13.32 5.62
CA GLY A 135 19.02 -14.73 5.98
C GLY A 135 17.58 -15.27 5.90
N TYR A 136 16.66 -14.52 5.31
CA TYR A 136 15.25 -14.87 5.20
C TYR A 136 14.80 -14.98 3.74
N TYR A 137 13.71 -15.72 3.54
CA TYR A 137 12.93 -15.63 2.29
C TYR A 137 11.98 -14.45 2.36
N ILE A 138 11.89 -13.68 1.29
CA ILE A 138 11.07 -12.47 1.21
C ILE A 138 9.95 -12.67 0.20
N SER A 139 8.72 -12.37 0.62
CA SER A 139 7.57 -12.10 -0.26
C SER A 139 7.34 -10.59 -0.27
N GLY A 140 7.09 -10.00 -1.45
CA GLY A 140 6.94 -8.55 -1.61
C GLY A 140 8.23 -7.81 -1.90
N PHE A 141 8.25 -6.51 -1.62
CA PHE A 141 9.33 -5.60 -1.99
C PHE A 141 10.33 -5.40 -0.85
N LYS A 142 11.53 -5.95 -0.99
CA LYS A 142 12.63 -5.65 -0.06
C LYS A 142 13.01 -4.17 -0.10
N TYR A 143 13.08 -3.58 -1.30
CA TYR A 143 13.42 -2.18 -1.49
C TYR A 143 12.16 -1.38 -1.71
N ASN A 144 11.76 -0.63 -0.70
CA ASN A 144 10.58 0.21 -0.75
C ASN A 144 10.83 1.58 -0.12
N THR A 145 10.11 2.57 -0.63
CA THR A 145 10.09 3.93 -0.09
C THR A 145 8.65 4.34 0.07
N THR A 146 8.31 4.84 1.25
CA THR A 146 6.98 5.40 1.53
C THR A 146 7.15 6.85 1.93
N SER A 147 6.51 7.75 1.19
CA SER A 147 6.58 9.20 1.40
C SER A 147 5.18 9.79 1.52
N TYR A 148 5.00 10.70 2.46
CA TYR A 148 3.74 11.41 2.63
C TYR A 148 3.56 12.49 1.57
N ASP A 149 2.37 12.59 1.00
CA ASP A 149 1.98 13.69 0.13
C ASP A 149 1.41 14.85 0.95
N TYR A 150 2.21 15.87 1.18
CA TYR A 150 1.79 17.06 1.94
C TYR A 150 0.68 17.87 1.26
N ASN A 151 0.46 17.71 -0.04
CA ASN A 151 -0.62 18.39 -0.74
C ASN A 151 -2.00 17.88 -0.29
N LEU A 152 -2.09 16.65 0.21
CA LEU A 152 -3.34 16.06 0.72
C LEU A 152 -3.91 16.84 1.92
N TYR A 153 -3.07 17.56 2.65
CA TYR A 153 -3.52 18.41 3.75
C TYR A 153 -4.39 19.57 3.26
N TYR A 154 -4.01 20.17 2.11
CA TYR A 154 -4.70 21.33 1.55
C TYR A 154 -5.73 20.93 0.49
N ASN A 155 -5.42 19.88 -0.25
CA ASN A 155 -6.18 19.42 -1.41
C ASN A 155 -6.38 17.90 -1.37
N PRO A 156 -7.19 17.36 -0.45
CA PRO A 156 -7.48 15.92 -0.40
C PRO A 156 -8.29 15.48 -1.62
N PRO A 157 -8.30 14.19 -1.98
CA PRO A 157 -9.17 13.69 -3.04
C PRO A 157 -10.64 14.04 -2.77
N PRO A 158 -11.47 14.25 -3.80
CA PRO A 158 -12.88 14.58 -3.63
C PRO A 158 -13.62 13.55 -2.78
N SER A 159 -14.44 13.99 -1.83
CA SER A 159 -15.20 13.11 -0.93
C SER A 159 -14.35 12.10 -0.15
N PHE A 160 -13.05 12.34 -0.06
CA PHE A 160 -12.19 11.53 0.80
C PHE A 160 -12.48 11.88 2.26
N PRO A 161 -12.59 10.89 3.17
CA PRO A 161 -12.87 11.16 4.57
C PRO A 161 -11.80 12.06 5.17
N LEU A 162 -12.23 13.22 5.62
CA LEU A 162 -11.42 14.15 6.38
C LEU A 162 -11.89 14.08 7.82
N THR A 163 -10.97 14.00 8.73
CA THR A 163 -11.29 14.28 10.12
C THR A 163 -11.55 15.77 10.24
N SER A 164 -12.82 16.16 10.12
CA SER A 164 -13.25 17.56 10.07
C SER A 164 -13.04 18.34 11.37
N SER A 165 -12.49 17.73 12.39
CA SER A 165 -12.09 18.40 13.63
C SER A 165 -11.12 17.55 14.42
N TYR A 166 -9.82 17.64 14.11
CA TYR A 166 -8.86 17.48 15.16
C TYR A 166 -8.89 18.75 16.01
N ASN A 167 -9.80 18.81 16.93
CA ASN A 167 -9.55 19.61 18.12
C ASN A 167 -8.47 18.87 18.89
N PHE A 168 -7.26 19.39 18.91
CA PHE A 168 -6.30 19.08 19.96
C PHE A 168 -6.94 19.49 21.28
N LEU A 169 -7.65 18.58 21.92
CA LEU A 169 -8.27 18.81 23.22
C LEU A 169 -7.24 19.00 24.33
N SER A 170 -6.01 18.85 24.08
CA SER A 170 -4.78 18.98 24.86
C SER A 170 -4.02 17.67 24.98
N TRP A 171 -2.75 17.73 24.66
CA TRP A 171 -1.80 16.71 25.06
C TRP A 171 -1.33 17.07 26.49
N ARG A 172 -1.61 16.21 27.46
CA ARG A 172 -1.15 16.40 28.82
C ARG A 172 -0.24 15.24 29.18
N GLU A 173 1.04 15.53 29.36
CA GLU A 173 1.97 14.60 29.94
C GLU A 173 1.56 14.39 31.41
N VAL A 174 1.17 13.17 31.75
CA VAL A 174 0.94 12.79 33.13
C VAL A 174 2.28 12.28 33.70
N LEU A 175 2.97 13.13 34.44
CA LEU A 175 4.10 12.70 35.25
C LEU A 175 3.55 11.70 36.27
N VAL A 176 3.89 10.45 36.17
CA VAL A 176 3.66 9.45 37.20
C VAL A 176 4.68 9.77 38.30
N SER A 177 4.20 10.33 39.39
CA SER A 177 5.02 10.48 40.57
C SER A 177 5.43 9.12 41.14
N PRO A 178 6.69 8.94 41.58
CA PRO A 178 7.19 7.68 42.10
C PRO A 178 6.49 7.22 43.40
#